data_7c3c46a5c36476a66e1c76ea5ac009e1
#
_entry.id   7c3c46a5c36476a66e1c76ea5ac009e1
#
_cell.length_a   1.000
_cell.length_b   1.000
_cell.length_c   1.000
_cell.angle_alpha   90.00
_cell.angle_beta   90.00
_cell.angle_gamma   90.00
#
_symmetry.space_group_name_H-M   'P 1'
#
loop_
_entity.id
_entity.type
_entity.pdbx_description
1 polymer ?
#
loop_
_entity_poly.entity_id
_entity_poly.type
_entity_poly.pdbx_seq_one_letter_code
_entity_poly.pdbx_strand_id
1 'polypeptide(L)'
;DTSMTLNGGGNFSCWWDNIGNALFRKGKTFDCTKTYSQIGNISIDYGCYYQPKGNSYLCVYGWSRNPLVEYYIVDSWGTWRPPGASSKGQITVDGGTYDVYETTRYNQPSIDGDTTFKQYWSVRTSKRTSGTISVTEHFKKWESLGMPMGKLYEVALNVEGYQSSGYADVYKNNLTIGGSTSGGSSSGGNTSGGNSTWNGLTVQCEDMKLGGPYAGKIS
;
A
#
# COMPACT_ATOMS: atom_id res chain seq x y z
N ASP A 1 -0.20 18.10 11.97
CA ASP A 1 -1.17 17.28 12.73
C ASP A 1 -1.68 16.11 11.88
N THR A 2 -1.96 15.00 12.52
CA THR A 2 -2.51 13.80 11.88
C THR A 2 -3.57 13.16 12.75
N SER A 3 -4.51 12.46 12.14
CA SER A 3 -5.49 11.63 12.84
C SER A 3 -5.88 10.44 11.99
N MET A 4 -6.06 9.30 12.62
CA MET A 4 -6.58 8.09 12.00
C MET A 4 -7.67 7.49 12.88
N THR A 5 -8.80 7.18 12.28
CA THR A 5 -9.93 6.52 12.96
C THR A 5 -10.17 5.16 12.35
N LEU A 6 -10.17 4.12 13.17
CA LEU A 6 -10.47 2.75 12.75
C LEU A 6 -12.00 2.57 12.75
N ASN A 7 -12.54 2.14 11.61
CA ASN A 7 -13.99 2.06 11.39
C ASN A 7 -14.49 0.60 11.26
N GLY A 8 -13.68 -0.35 11.73
CA GLY A 8 -14.00 -1.78 11.69
C GLY A 8 -13.47 -2.50 10.47
N GLY A 9 -13.11 -3.77 10.63
CA GLY A 9 -12.48 -4.55 9.58
C GLY A 9 -11.24 -3.86 9.04
N GLY A 10 -11.15 -3.71 7.73
CA GLY A 10 -10.10 -2.97 7.05
C GLY A 10 -10.35 -1.49 6.86
N ASN A 11 -11.50 -0.98 7.29
CA ASN A 11 -11.93 0.40 7.01
C ASN A 11 -11.29 1.40 7.98
N PHE A 12 -10.92 2.55 7.45
CA PHE A 12 -10.39 3.65 8.25
C PHE A 12 -10.59 4.99 7.56
N SER A 13 -10.61 6.06 8.34
CA SER A 13 -10.51 7.42 7.84
C SER A 13 -9.28 8.09 8.42
N CYS A 14 -8.74 9.05 7.69
CA CYS A 14 -7.56 9.77 8.15
C CYS A 14 -7.54 11.18 7.58
N TRP A 15 -6.86 12.05 8.29
CA TRP A 15 -6.50 13.36 7.78
C TRP A 15 -5.08 13.71 8.24
N TRP A 16 -4.44 14.55 7.47
CA TRP A 16 -3.12 15.08 7.78
C TRP A 16 -3.09 16.55 7.38
N ASP A 17 -2.35 17.31 8.14
CA ASP A 17 -2.22 18.75 7.91
C ASP A 17 -0.80 19.19 8.21
N ASN A 18 -0.18 19.81 7.21
CA ASN A 18 1.17 20.36 7.31
C ASN A 18 2.16 19.40 7.97
N ILE A 19 2.22 18.17 7.45
CA ILE A 19 3.08 17.10 7.98
C ILE A 19 4.35 16.94 7.14
N GLY A 20 5.38 16.32 7.70
CA GLY A 20 6.56 15.91 6.96
C GLY A 20 6.30 14.66 6.13
N ASN A 21 5.93 13.56 6.79
CA ASN A 21 5.57 12.31 6.14
C ASN A 21 4.60 11.54 7.04
N ALA A 22 3.55 11.00 6.45
CA ALA A 22 2.59 10.16 7.15
C ALA A 22 2.12 9.02 6.25
N LEU A 23 2.03 7.82 6.82
CA LEU A 23 1.44 6.65 6.19
C LEU A 23 0.29 6.16 7.06
N PHE A 24 -0.89 6.10 6.47
CA PHE A 24 -2.08 5.55 7.11
C PHE A 24 -2.43 4.26 6.39
N ARG A 25 -2.19 3.13 7.03
CA ARG A 25 -2.31 1.85 6.34
C ARG A 25 -2.96 0.78 7.21
N LYS A 26 -3.69 -0.11 6.57
CA LYS A 26 -4.34 -1.24 7.22
C LYS A 26 -4.31 -2.45 6.31
N GLY A 27 -3.81 -3.56 6.83
CA GLY A 27 -3.64 -4.79 6.08
C GLY A 27 -3.12 -5.92 6.94
N LYS A 28 -2.24 -6.75 6.39
CA LYS A 28 -1.70 -7.93 7.06
C LYS A 28 -0.17 -7.88 7.12
N THR A 29 0.36 -8.21 8.28
CA THR A 29 1.78 -8.56 8.44
C THR A 29 1.97 -10.07 8.40
N PHE A 30 3.09 -10.46 7.83
CA PHE A 30 3.54 -11.84 7.72
C PHE A 30 4.86 -12.01 8.47
N ASP A 31 5.25 -13.25 8.70
CA ASP A 31 6.43 -13.58 9.52
C ASP A 31 7.74 -13.70 8.72
N CYS A 32 7.75 -13.34 7.45
CA CYS A 32 8.92 -13.49 6.56
C CYS A 32 9.42 -14.93 6.41
N THR A 33 8.53 -15.90 6.48
CA THR A 33 8.86 -17.31 6.28
C THR A 33 8.46 -17.83 4.89
N LYS A 34 7.54 -17.13 4.21
CA LYS A 34 6.94 -17.57 2.95
C LYS A 34 7.02 -16.50 1.88
N THR A 35 7.27 -16.94 0.65
CA THR A 35 7.09 -16.13 -0.56
C THR A 35 5.60 -16.01 -0.89
N TYR A 36 5.25 -15.06 -1.77
CA TYR A 36 3.85 -14.90 -2.19
C TYR A 36 3.29 -16.16 -2.85
N SER A 37 4.11 -16.93 -3.58
CA SER A 37 3.68 -18.16 -4.21
C SER A 37 3.32 -19.26 -3.21
N GLN A 38 3.93 -19.24 -2.04
CA GLN A 38 3.63 -20.16 -0.94
C GLN A 38 2.41 -19.73 -0.12
N ILE A 39 2.17 -18.42 -0.05
CA ILE A 39 1.05 -17.84 0.71
C ILE A 39 -0.28 -18.07 0.00
N GLY A 40 -0.31 -17.95 -1.32
CA GLY A 40 -1.50 -18.00 -2.14
C GLY A 40 -1.81 -16.65 -2.78
N ASN A 41 -2.83 -16.62 -3.62
CA ASN A 41 -3.20 -15.43 -4.38
C ASN A 41 -3.68 -14.31 -3.45
N ILE A 42 -3.14 -13.12 -3.60
CA ILE A 42 -3.43 -11.94 -2.77
C ILE A 42 -4.13 -10.89 -3.64
N SER A 43 -5.28 -10.42 -3.16
CA SER A 43 -5.98 -9.29 -3.76
C SER A 43 -6.62 -8.41 -2.69
N ILE A 44 -6.82 -7.14 -3.02
CA ILE A 44 -7.52 -6.18 -2.16
C ILE A 44 -8.63 -5.55 -2.99
N ASP A 45 -9.87 -5.68 -2.51
CA ASP A 45 -11.01 -4.96 -3.05
C ASP A 45 -11.29 -3.76 -2.14
N TYR A 46 -11.16 -2.56 -2.69
CA TYR A 46 -11.19 -1.33 -1.89
C TYR A 46 -12.07 -0.25 -2.50
N GLY A 47 -12.43 0.70 -1.65
CA GLY A 47 -13.03 1.95 -2.05
C GLY A 47 -12.60 3.06 -1.08
N CYS A 48 -12.25 4.20 -1.63
CA CYS A 48 -11.73 5.32 -0.87
C CYS A 48 -12.28 6.64 -1.38
N TYR A 49 -12.83 7.45 -0.48
CA TYR A 49 -13.04 8.86 -0.73
C TYR A 49 -11.72 9.57 -0.46
N TYR A 50 -11.05 10.00 -1.51
CA TYR A 50 -9.65 10.44 -1.46
C TYR A 50 -9.53 11.92 -1.84
N GLN A 51 -9.09 12.75 -0.88
CA GLN A 51 -9.00 14.20 -1.02
C GLN A 51 -7.62 14.71 -0.61
N PRO A 52 -6.56 14.43 -1.40
CA PRO A 52 -5.24 14.95 -1.13
C PRO A 52 -5.13 16.43 -1.50
N LYS A 53 -4.33 17.16 -0.72
CA LYS A 53 -3.91 18.53 -1.01
C LYS A 53 -2.38 18.55 -1.00
N GLY A 54 -1.77 18.40 -2.18
CA GLY A 54 -0.33 18.29 -2.32
C GLY A 54 0.12 16.87 -2.63
N ASN A 55 1.34 16.53 -2.24
CA ASN A 55 1.96 15.24 -2.55
C ASN A 55 1.38 14.13 -1.67
N SER A 56 0.82 13.10 -2.30
CA SER A 56 0.16 11.98 -1.63
C SER A 56 0.07 10.78 -2.56
N TYR A 57 -0.02 9.56 -1.97
CA TYR A 57 -0.30 8.33 -2.69
C TYR A 57 -1.48 7.59 -2.07
N LEU A 58 -2.30 6.98 -2.92
CA LEU A 58 -3.27 5.95 -2.57
C LEU A 58 -2.83 4.65 -3.25
N CYS A 59 -2.47 3.64 -2.46
CA CYS A 59 -1.76 2.48 -2.98
C CYS A 59 -1.94 1.24 -2.10
N VAL A 60 -1.59 0.08 -2.66
CA VAL A 60 -1.17 -1.08 -1.86
C VAL A 60 0.32 -0.91 -1.58
N TYR A 61 0.71 -1.22 -0.36
CA TYR A 61 2.04 -0.99 0.18
C TYR A 61 2.50 -2.16 1.02
N GLY A 62 3.78 -2.42 1.01
CA GLY A 62 4.36 -3.42 1.88
C GLY A 62 5.85 -3.63 1.69
N TRP A 63 6.31 -4.73 2.27
CA TRP A 63 7.72 -5.11 2.32
C TRP A 63 7.90 -6.60 2.11
N SER A 64 9.07 -6.96 1.59
CA SER A 64 9.59 -8.32 1.62
C SER A 64 11.01 -8.34 2.18
N ARG A 65 11.50 -9.50 2.57
CA ARG A 65 12.91 -9.74 2.95
C ARG A 65 13.52 -10.84 2.11
N ASN A 66 14.83 -10.72 1.88
CA ASN A 66 15.62 -11.65 1.05
C ASN A 66 15.05 -11.81 -0.36
N PRO A 67 15.05 -10.73 -1.16
CA PRO A 67 15.64 -9.42 -0.91
C PRO A 67 14.75 -8.48 -0.10
N LEU A 68 15.37 -7.51 0.56
CA LEU A 68 14.67 -6.41 1.22
C LEU A 68 14.13 -5.44 0.18
N VAL A 69 12.82 -5.39 0.07
CA VAL A 69 12.11 -4.58 -0.92
C VAL A 69 10.94 -3.87 -0.25
N GLU A 70 10.84 -2.58 -0.48
CA GLU A 70 9.63 -1.80 -0.23
C GLU A 70 8.86 -1.70 -1.53
N TYR A 71 7.55 -2.00 -1.55
CA TYR A 71 6.79 -1.97 -2.78
C TYR A 71 5.53 -1.12 -2.70
N TYR A 72 5.14 -0.60 -3.86
CA TYR A 72 3.95 0.24 -4.05
C TYR A 72 3.19 -0.21 -5.29
N ILE A 73 1.88 -0.37 -5.16
CA ILE A 73 0.96 -0.48 -6.29
C ILE A 73 0.03 0.72 -6.20
N VAL A 74 0.25 1.73 -7.03
CA VAL A 74 -0.35 3.06 -6.88
C VAL A 74 -1.54 3.22 -7.82
N ASP A 75 -2.72 3.47 -7.26
CA ASP A 75 -3.95 3.68 -8.01
C ASP A 75 -4.31 5.16 -8.18
N SER A 76 -3.89 6.01 -7.23
CA SER A 76 -4.09 7.45 -7.31
C SER A 76 -2.99 8.21 -6.55
N TRP A 77 -2.87 9.49 -6.84
CA TRP A 77 -1.87 10.36 -6.24
C TRP A 77 -2.38 11.80 -6.20
N GLY A 78 -1.69 12.64 -5.46
CA GLY A 78 -1.98 14.07 -5.37
C GLY A 78 -1.38 14.86 -6.52
N THR A 79 -0.45 15.76 -6.20
CA THR A 79 0.12 16.69 -7.19
C THR A 79 1.29 16.13 -7.97
N TRP A 80 1.86 15.01 -7.56
CA TRP A 80 3.01 14.40 -8.21
C TRP A 80 2.81 12.90 -8.40
N ARG A 81 3.01 12.42 -9.64
CA ARG A 81 2.93 10.99 -9.96
C ARG A 81 4.27 10.33 -9.70
N PRO A 82 4.35 9.36 -8.73
CA PRO A 82 5.60 8.70 -8.42
C PRO A 82 6.04 7.73 -9.53
N PRO A 83 7.29 7.24 -9.50
CA PRO A 83 8.41 7.67 -8.66
C PRO A 83 9.38 8.63 -9.35
N GLY A 84 9.13 9.03 -10.60
CA GLY A 84 10.00 9.92 -11.34
C GLY A 84 11.22 9.21 -11.94
N ALA A 85 11.06 7.97 -12.36
CA ALA A 85 12.09 7.14 -12.97
C ALA A 85 11.66 6.67 -14.37
N SER A 86 12.55 6.02 -15.11
CA SER A 86 12.21 5.39 -16.39
C SER A 86 11.47 4.08 -16.17
N SER A 87 10.41 3.85 -16.93
CA SER A 87 9.62 2.62 -16.85
C SER A 87 10.42 1.41 -17.32
N LYS A 88 10.29 0.30 -16.60
CA LYS A 88 10.85 -1.00 -16.99
C LYS A 88 9.87 -1.85 -17.80
N GLY A 89 8.63 -1.48 -17.85
CA GLY A 89 7.57 -2.20 -18.54
C GLY A 89 6.20 -1.75 -18.08
N GLN A 90 5.19 -2.48 -18.52
CA GLN A 90 3.79 -2.20 -18.19
C GLN A 90 3.07 -3.50 -17.85
N ILE A 91 2.05 -3.39 -17.00
CA ILE A 91 1.09 -4.46 -16.74
C ILE A 91 -0.32 -3.91 -16.95
N THR A 92 -1.14 -4.64 -17.71
CA THR A 92 -2.58 -4.36 -17.85
C THR A 92 -3.34 -5.39 -17.03
N VAL A 93 -4.00 -4.94 -15.99
CA VAL A 93 -4.69 -5.78 -15.01
C VAL A 93 -5.77 -4.97 -14.30
N ASP A 94 -6.84 -5.62 -13.86
CA ASP A 94 -7.91 -4.96 -13.08
C ASP A 94 -8.49 -3.73 -13.79
N GLY A 95 -8.63 -3.80 -15.10
CA GLY A 95 -9.26 -2.75 -15.90
C GLY A 95 -8.38 -1.52 -16.16
N GLY A 96 -7.08 -1.61 -15.96
CA GLY A 96 -6.17 -0.48 -16.23
C GLY A 96 -4.76 -0.91 -16.55
N THR A 97 -3.95 0.05 -16.94
CA THR A 97 -2.53 -0.14 -17.23
C THR A 97 -1.70 0.54 -16.16
N TYR A 98 -0.66 -0.16 -15.71
CA TYR A 98 0.32 0.34 -14.74
C TYR A 98 1.70 0.35 -15.38
N ASP A 99 2.41 1.45 -15.24
CA ASP A 99 3.84 1.50 -15.54
C ASP A 99 4.62 0.91 -14.36
N VAL A 100 5.64 0.11 -14.67
CA VAL A 100 6.48 -0.56 -13.66
C VAL A 100 7.82 0.14 -13.56
N TYR A 101 8.25 0.39 -12.30
CA TYR A 101 9.52 1.08 -12.02
C TYR A 101 10.28 0.35 -10.93
N GLU A 102 11.60 0.51 -10.96
CA GLU A 102 12.49 0.11 -9.87
C GLU A 102 13.35 1.30 -9.47
N THR A 103 13.40 1.59 -8.18
CA THR A 103 14.25 2.63 -7.62
C THR A 103 15.08 2.04 -6.48
N THR A 104 16.12 2.75 -6.06
CA THR A 104 16.98 2.33 -4.95
C THR A 104 17.02 3.44 -3.91
N ARG A 105 16.88 3.06 -2.63
CA ARG A 105 17.08 3.95 -1.49
C ARG A 105 18.41 3.58 -0.85
N TYR A 106 19.25 4.58 -0.62
CA TYR A 106 20.59 4.40 -0.06
C TYR A 106 20.63 4.88 1.38
N ASN A 107 20.98 4.00 2.32
CA ASN A 107 21.09 4.32 3.75
C ASN A 107 19.85 5.03 4.29
N GLN A 108 18.68 4.48 3.98
CA GLN A 108 17.40 5.03 4.40
C GLN A 108 16.71 4.09 5.39
N PRO A 109 15.83 4.64 6.21
CA PRO A 109 15.04 3.84 7.14
C PRO A 109 14.24 2.74 6.45
N SER A 110 14.25 1.55 7.03
CA SER A 110 13.53 0.36 6.57
C SER A 110 13.00 -0.43 7.74
N ILE A 111 12.34 -1.56 7.46
CA ILE A 111 11.94 -2.53 8.49
C ILE A 111 13.14 -3.20 9.17
N ASP A 112 14.33 -3.08 8.60
CA ASP A 112 15.59 -3.61 9.13
C ASP A 112 16.56 -2.49 9.54
N GLY A 113 16.04 -1.31 9.89
CA GLY A 113 16.85 -0.14 10.23
C GLY A 113 17.33 0.59 8.98
N ASP A 114 18.31 1.48 9.16
CA ASP A 114 18.88 2.25 8.07
C ASP A 114 19.76 1.35 7.20
N THR A 115 19.38 1.19 5.94
CA THR A 115 20.10 0.35 4.99
C THR A 115 19.74 0.73 3.56
N THR A 116 20.40 0.10 2.60
CA THR A 116 20.11 0.28 1.18
C THR A 116 19.16 -0.82 0.72
N PHE A 117 18.10 -0.43 0.01
CA PHE A 117 17.09 -1.38 -0.47
C PHE A 117 16.46 -0.91 -1.78
N LYS A 118 15.85 -1.86 -2.47
CA LYS A 118 15.08 -1.58 -3.69
C LYS A 118 13.65 -1.20 -3.35
N GLN A 119 13.08 -0.33 -4.19
CA GLN A 119 11.65 -0.04 -4.20
C GLN A 119 11.08 -0.51 -5.54
N TYR A 120 10.00 -1.28 -5.50
CA TYR A 120 9.27 -1.69 -6.68
C TYR A 120 7.96 -0.94 -6.77
N TRP A 121 7.62 -0.51 -7.97
CA TRP A 121 6.45 0.33 -8.22
C TRP A 121 5.64 -0.21 -9.39
N SER A 122 4.34 -0.29 -9.20
CA SER A 122 3.37 -0.28 -10.29
C SER A 122 2.52 0.96 -10.12
N VAL A 123 2.47 1.84 -11.12
CA VAL A 123 1.75 3.12 -11.03
C VAL A 123 0.75 3.21 -12.15
N ARG A 124 -0.53 3.34 -11.81
CA ARG A 124 -1.58 3.43 -12.81
C ARG A 124 -1.35 4.61 -13.75
N THR A 125 -1.71 4.45 -15.02
CA THR A 125 -1.60 5.53 -16.02
C THR A 125 -2.75 6.52 -15.91
N SER A 126 -3.87 6.11 -15.30
CA SER A 126 -5.00 6.99 -14.96
C SER A 126 -5.44 6.71 -13.53
N LYS A 127 -5.82 7.76 -12.81
CA LYS A 127 -6.23 7.65 -11.40
C LYS A 127 -7.55 6.90 -11.25
N ARG A 128 -7.63 6.10 -10.18
CA ARG A 128 -8.91 5.55 -9.67
C ARG A 128 -8.85 5.47 -8.15
N THR A 129 -10.00 5.41 -7.51
CA THR A 129 -10.11 5.39 -6.04
C THR A 129 -10.95 4.21 -5.52
N SER A 130 -11.27 3.26 -6.39
CA SER A 130 -11.99 2.04 -6.02
C SER A 130 -11.73 0.93 -7.03
N GLY A 131 -11.89 -0.30 -6.60
CA GLY A 131 -11.78 -1.50 -7.41
C GLY A 131 -10.95 -2.57 -6.74
N THR A 132 -10.64 -3.62 -7.49
CA THR A 132 -9.78 -4.71 -7.01
C THR A 132 -8.36 -4.49 -7.49
N ILE A 133 -7.40 -4.66 -6.58
CA ILE A 133 -5.98 -4.75 -6.91
C ILE A 133 -5.56 -6.20 -6.75
N SER A 134 -5.20 -6.83 -7.86
CA SER A 134 -4.68 -8.20 -7.91
C SER A 134 -3.19 -8.17 -7.60
N VAL A 135 -2.85 -8.16 -6.31
CA VAL A 135 -1.50 -7.92 -5.81
C VAL A 135 -0.50 -8.94 -6.36
N THR A 136 -0.86 -10.22 -6.33
CA THR A 136 0.02 -11.31 -6.82
C THR A 136 0.38 -11.13 -8.29
N GLU A 137 -0.52 -10.62 -9.12
CA GLU A 137 -0.23 -10.39 -10.55
C GLU A 137 0.87 -9.34 -10.73
N HIS A 138 0.93 -8.32 -9.87
CA HIS A 138 2.02 -7.34 -9.88
C HIS A 138 3.34 -7.97 -9.48
N PHE A 139 3.36 -8.79 -8.44
CA PHE A 139 4.56 -9.51 -8.01
C PHE A 139 5.11 -10.39 -9.13
N LYS A 140 4.24 -11.14 -9.82
CA LYS A 140 4.63 -11.97 -10.96
C LYS A 140 5.22 -11.13 -12.10
N LYS A 141 4.60 -9.99 -12.40
CA LYS A 141 5.10 -9.09 -13.45
C LYS A 141 6.47 -8.53 -13.07
N TRP A 142 6.66 -8.08 -11.84
CA TRP A 142 7.94 -7.59 -11.37
C TRP A 142 9.02 -8.65 -11.52
N GLU A 143 8.76 -9.88 -11.10
CA GLU A 143 9.72 -10.98 -11.25
C GLU A 143 10.07 -11.25 -12.72
N SER A 144 9.08 -11.17 -13.62
CA SER A 144 9.33 -11.32 -15.06
C SER A 144 10.22 -10.22 -15.64
N LEU A 145 10.31 -9.09 -14.98
CA LEU A 145 11.16 -7.95 -15.35
C LEU A 145 12.51 -7.93 -14.60
N GLY A 146 12.87 -9.02 -13.93
CA GLY A 146 14.11 -9.10 -13.17
C GLY A 146 14.07 -8.38 -11.83
N MET A 147 12.88 -8.21 -11.26
CA MET A 147 12.65 -7.59 -9.95
C MET A 147 12.14 -8.66 -8.98
N PRO A 148 13.02 -9.45 -8.36
CA PRO A 148 12.58 -10.58 -7.53
C PRO A 148 11.96 -10.11 -6.22
N MET A 149 10.90 -10.82 -5.81
CA MET A 149 10.29 -10.68 -4.49
C MET A 149 10.89 -11.69 -3.53
N GLY A 150 11.02 -11.28 -2.29
CA GLY A 150 11.43 -12.17 -1.20
C GLY A 150 10.26 -12.71 -0.39
N LYS A 151 10.53 -13.05 0.85
CA LYS A 151 9.53 -13.50 1.82
C LYS A 151 8.73 -12.31 2.31
N LEU A 152 7.41 -12.44 2.30
CA LEU A 152 6.53 -11.32 2.60
C LEU A 152 6.56 -10.93 4.07
N TYR A 153 6.59 -9.63 4.31
CA TYR A 153 6.43 -9.01 5.61
C TYR A 153 5.10 -8.28 5.75
N GLU A 154 4.66 -7.53 4.73
CA GLU A 154 3.44 -6.71 4.81
C GLU A 154 2.75 -6.56 3.47
N VAL A 155 1.41 -6.58 3.51
CA VAL A 155 0.51 -6.19 2.42
C VAL A 155 -0.59 -5.34 3.03
N ALA A 156 -0.70 -4.08 2.65
CA ALA A 156 -1.68 -3.15 3.22
C ALA A 156 -2.21 -2.18 2.19
N LEU A 157 -3.45 -1.73 2.38
CA LEU A 157 -3.94 -0.53 1.71
C LEU A 157 -3.41 0.68 2.46
N ASN A 158 -2.86 1.65 1.75
CA ASN A 158 -2.09 2.76 2.30
C ASN A 158 -2.51 4.09 1.69
N VAL A 159 -2.67 5.08 2.54
CA VAL A 159 -2.75 6.49 2.17
C VAL A 159 -1.52 7.16 2.73
N GLU A 160 -0.72 7.74 1.87
CA GLU A 160 0.53 8.38 2.25
C GLU A 160 0.50 9.87 1.91
N GLY A 161 1.00 10.71 2.80
CA GLY A 161 1.17 12.14 2.57
C GLY A 161 2.60 12.58 2.89
N TYR A 162 3.12 13.52 2.10
CA TYR A 162 4.46 14.07 2.28
C TYR A 162 4.45 15.57 2.07
N GLN A 163 4.86 16.31 3.11
CA GLN A 163 4.89 17.79 3.09
C GLN A 163 3.60 18.38 2.51
N SER A 164 2.47 17.88 3.00
CA SER A 164 1.17 18.17 2.43
C SER A 164 0.06 18.11 3.47
N SER A 165 -1.15 18.29 3.02
CA SER A 165 -2.38 18.11 3.78
C SER A 165 -3.35 17.24 2.99
N GLY A 166 -4.36 16.69 3.65
CA GLY A 166 -5.39 15.92 2.96
C GLY A 166 -6.31 15.16 3.89
N TYR A 167 -7.27 14.49 3.27
CA TYR A 167 -8.25 13.64 3.92
C TYR A 167 -8.51 12.40 3.07
N ALA A 168 -8.76 11.28 3.72
CA ALA A 168 -9.21 10.06 3.06
C ALA A 168 -10.17 9.29 3.95
N ASP A 169 -11.18 8.71 3.32
CA ASP A 169 -12.09 7.75 3.96
C ASP A 169 -12.06 6.45 3.16
N VAL A 170 -11.38 5.46 3.71
CA VAL A 170 -11.38 4.10 3.17
C VAL A 170 -12.61 3.39 3.71
N TYR A 171 -13.67 3.43 2.92
CA TYR A 171 -14.96 2.86 3.28
C TYR A 171 -15.09 1.38 2.92
N LYS A 172 -14.13 0.84 2.18
CA LYS A 172 -14.06 -0.57 1.80
C LYS A 172 -12.59 -0.99 1.70
N ASN A 173 -12.22 -2.08 2.35
CA ASN A 173 -10.88 -2.64 2.30
C ASN A 173 -10.94 -4.12 2.67
N ASN A 174 -11.10 -4.96 1.65
CA ASN A 174 -11.25 -6.40 1.78
C ASN A 174 -10.02 -7.10 1.20
N LEU A 175 -9.20 -7.67 2.08
CA LEU A 175 -8.03 -8.45 1.72
C LEU A 175 -8.43 -9.92 1.56
N THR A 176 -8.11 -10.50 0.41
CA THR A 176 -8.30 -11.93 0.13
C THR A 176 -6.94 -12.58 -0.06
N ILE A 177 -6.71 -13.69 0.64
CA ILE A 177 -5.51 -14.53 0.51
C ILE A 177 -5.96 -15.95 0.25
N GLY A 178 -5.65 -16.46 -0.93
CA GLY A 178 -6.16 -17.73 -1.39
C GLY A 178 -7.68 -17.67 -1.50
N GLY A 179 -8.39 -18.47 -0.72
CA GLY A 179 -9.86 -18.46 -0.63
C GLY A 179 -10.43 -17.72 0.56
N SER A 180 -9.58 -17.10 1.42
CA SER A 180 -10.00 -16.45 2.68
C SER A 180 -9.98 -14.92 2.54
N THR A 181 -11.10 -14.28 2.88
CA THR A 181 -11.25 -12.82 2.82
C THR A 181 -11.35 -12.24 4.21
N SER A 182 -10.59 -11.17 4.46
CA SER A 182 -10.64 -10.35 5.68
C SER A 182 -10.87 -8.88 5.29
N GLY A 183 -11.67 -8.16 6.08
CA GLY A 183 -11.89 -6.76 5.82
C GLY A 183 -13.27 -6.26 6.21
N GLY A 184 -13.66 -5.11 5.67
CA GLY A 184 -14.93 -4.45 5.93
C GLY A 184 -15.40 -3.63 4.75
N SER A 185 -16.71 -3.42 4.69
CA SER A 185 -17.35 -2.54 3.72
C SER A 185 -18.44 -1.75 4.44
N SER A 186 -18.48 -0.45 4.19
CA SER A 186 -19.52 0.43 4.71
C SER A 186 -20.61 0.74 3.68
N SER A 187 -20.89 -0.16 2.76
CA SER A 187 -22.11 -0.05 1.96
C SER A 187 -23.30 -0.31 2.88
N GLY A 188 -24.22 0.67 2.98
CA GLY A 188 -25.37 0.63 3.86
C GLY A 188 -26.33 -0.52 3.55
N GLY A 189 -26.03 -1.66 4.05
CA GLY A 189 -26.84 -2.85 4.10
C GLY A 189 -26.51 -3.58 5.38
N ASN A 190 -27.54 -3.87 6.13
CA ASN A 190 -27.49 -4.57 7.40
C ASN A 190 -26.79 -5.94 7.21
N THR A 191 -25.50 -5.96 7.33
CA THR A 191 -24.78 -7.21 7.41
C THR A 191 -24.54 -7.52 8.88
N SER A 192 -25.34 -8.43 9.38
CA SER A 192 -25.06 -9.16 10.60
C SER A 192 -23.57 -9.57 10.64
N GLY A 193 -22.92 -9.19 11.73
CA GLY A 193 -21.49 -9.27 11.92
C GLY A 193 -20.87 -10.60 11.58
N GLY A 194 -20.31 -10.67 10.40
CA GLY A 194 -19.23 -11.59 10.13
C GLY A 194 -17.98 -11.06 10.79
N ASN A 195 -17.38 -11.89 11.62
CA ASN A 195 -16.14 -11.58 12.31
C ASN A 195 -15.02 -11.45 11.27
N SER A 196 -14.88 -10.30 10.65
CA SER A 196 -13.78 -10.03 9.73
C SER A 196 -12.54 -9.77 10.57
N THR A 197 -11.82 -10.83 10.88
CA THR A 197 -10.56 -10.73 11.60
C THR A 197 -9.47 -10.35 10.63
N TRP A 198 -9.03 -9.12 10.71
CA TRP A 198 -7.79 -8.67 10.12
C TRP A 198 -6.63 -9.16 11.00
N ASN A 199 -6.39 -10.47 10.99
CA ASN A 199 -5.29 -11.07 11.75
C ASN A 199 -3.96 -10.53 11.23
N GLY A 200 -3.11 -10.09 12.12
CA GLY A 200 -1.83 -9.49 11.77
C GLY A 200 -1.94 -8.05 11.26
N LEU A 201 -3.04 -7.40 11.59
CA LEU A 201 -3.25 -6.02 11.21
C LEU A 201 -2.14 -5.14 11.72
N THR A 202 -1.62 -4.35 10.85
CA THR A 202 -0.68 -3.32 11.18
C THR A 202 -1.25 -2.01 10.78
N VAL A 203 -1.23 -1.15 11.60
CA VAL A 203 -0.60 0.09 11.62
C VAL A 203 -1.30 1.16 12.26
N GLN A 204 -0.59 2.02 12.78
CA GLN A 204 -0.99 3.11 13.62
C GLN A 204 -0.36 4.40 13.10
N CYS A 205 -0.98 5.53 13.35
CA CYS A 205 -0.41 6.83 13.02
C CYS A 205 0.92 7.08 13.73
N GLU A 206 1.14 6.46 14.86
CA GLU A 206 2.37 6.62 15.62
C GLU A 206 3.61 6.08 14.92
N ASP A 207 3.43 5.17 13.97
CA ASP A 207 4.54 4.66 13.17
C ASP A 207 4.99 5.65 12.10
N MET A 208 4.28 6.75 11.98
CA MET A 208 4.43 7.74 10.93
C MET A 208 5.11 9.03 11.41
N LYS A 209 5.91 8.92 12.44
CA LYS A 209 6.63 10.07 12.97
C LYS A 209 7.63 10.61 11.96
N LEU A 210 7.81 11.93 11.98
CA LEU A 210 8.91 12.56 11.26
C LEU A 210 10.23 11.89 11.64
N GLY A 211 10.98 11.47 10.64
CA GLY A 211 12.21 10.73 10.86
C GLY A 211 12.04 9.23 11.03
N GLY A 212 10.81 8.73 10.99
CA GLY A 212 10.53 7.29 10.96
C GLY A 212 10.95 6.62 9.66
N PRO A 213 10.73 5.29 9.53
CA PRO A 213 11.20 4.51 8.39
C PRO A 213 10.76 5.03 7.01
N TYR A 214 9.75 5.87 6.98
CA TYR A 214 9.12 6.33 5.75
C TYR A 214 9.38 7.80 5.43
N ALA A 215 10.08 8.52 6.29
CA ALA A 215 10.34 9.94 6.09
C ALA A 215 11.07 10.18 4.76
N GLY A 216 10.61 11.16 4.00
CA GLY A 216 11.23 11.54 2.74
C GLY A 216 11.03 10.56 1.57
N LYS A 217 10.09 9.63 1.68
CA LYS A 217 9.86 8.63 0.63
C LYS A 217 9.13 9.17 -0.57
N ILE A 218 8.26 10.13 -0.38
CA ILE A 218 7.54 10.76 -1.48
C ILE A 218 8.33 11.98 -1.94
N SER A 219 9.21 11.82 -2.86
CA SER A 219 10.02 12.91 -3.40
C SER A 219 10.38 12.68 -4.86
#